data_922265f4a4bf808c0cdde1e328cc94dd
#
_entry.id   922265f4a4bf808c0cdde1e328cc94dd
#
_cell.length_a   1.000
_cell.length_b   1.000
_cell.length_c   1.000
_cell.angle_alpha   90.00
_cell.angle_beta   90.00
_cell.angle_gamma   90.00
#
_symmetry.space_group_name_H-M   'P 1'
#
loop_
_entity.id
_entity.type
_entity.pdbx_description
1 polymer ?
#
loop_
_entity_poly.entity_id
_entity_poly.type
_entity_poly.pdbx_seq_one_letter_code
_entity_poly.pdbx_strand_id
1 'polypeptide(L)'
;GFGVNEGIIVMAATNRVDILDPAILRPGRFDRKVAVGRPDVKGREEILKVHSKEKPLSEDVDLHRVAQTTSGFTGADLENLMNEAAIISARENRRFIKQSDIDRAFVKVRIGAEKRSKVISEKDKKITAYHEAGHAILFHVLPDVGPVHTVSIIPTGIGAAGYTMPLPEKDEMFNTKGRMKQNIMVDLGGRIAEELIFD
;
A
#
# COMPACT_ATOMS: atom_id res chain seq x y z
N GLY A 1 -35.79 4.32 -22.81
CA GLY A 1 -35.28 3.25 -21.95
C GLY A 1 -34.78 2.09 -22.78
N PHE A 2 -34.11 1.15 -22.14
CA PHE A 2 -33.86 -0.15 -22.73
C PHE A 2 -35.23 -0.83 -22.81
N GLY A 3 -35.80 -1.11 -23.96
CA GLY A 3 -37.12 -1.72 -24.08
C GLY A 3 -37.31 -2.99 -23.22
N VAL A 4 -38.50 -3.57 -23.22
CA VAL A 4 -38.74 -4.81 -22.48
C VAL A 4 -37.88 -5.93 -23.12
N ASN A 5 -36.75 -6.22 -22.47
CA ASN A 5 -35.85 -7.30 -22.87
C ASN A 5 -36.03 -8.44 -21.88
N GLU A 6 -36.94 -9.36 -22.14
CA GLU A 6 -37.13 -10.55 -21.32
C GLU A 6 -35.84 -11.39 -21.30
N GLY A 7 -35.32 -11.64 -20.12
CA GLY A 7 -34.14 -12.49 -19.90
C GLY A 7 -32.77 -11.86 -20.16
N ILE A 8 -32.69 -10.57 -20.49
CA ILE A 8 -31.40 -9.86 -20.69
C ILE A 8 -31.11 -8.92 -19.51
N ILE A 9 -29.94 -9.09 -18.91
CA ILE A 9 -29.41 -8.18 -17.90
C ILE A 9 -28.28 -7.36 -18.53
N VAL A 10 -28.43 -6.03 -18.52
CA VAL A 10 -27.40 -5.11 -19.00
C VAL A 10 -26.62 -4.58 -17.83
N MET A 11 -25.30 -4.76 -17.86
CA MET A 11 -24.37 -4.26 -16.84
C MET A 11 -23.35 -3.32 -17.48
N ALA A 12 -23.02 -2.23 -16.77
CA ALA A 12 -21.96 -1.32 -17.15
C ALA A 12 -21.14 -0.96 -15.92
N ALA A 13 -19.86 -0.66 -16.12
CA ALA A 13 -18.95 -0.21 -15.06
C ALA A 13 -18.25 1.09 -15.47
N THR A 14 -18.02 1.97 -14.51
CA THR A 14 -17.28 3.22 -14.70
C THR A 14 -16.57 3.61 -13.40
N ASN A 15 -15.40 4.22 -13.52
CA ASN A 15 -14.70 4.87 -12.41
C ASN A 15 -15.18 6.32 -12.20
N ARG A 16 -15.95 6.86 -13.14
CA ARG A 16 -16.38 8.26 -13.16
C ARG A 16 -17.90 8.35 -13.33
N VAL A 17 -18.64 8.19 -12.24
CA VAL A 17 -20.11 8.34 -12.25
C VAL A 17 -20.52 9.81 -12.50
N ASP A 18 -19.65 10.73 -12.08
CA ASP A 18 -19.85 12.19 -12.19
C ASP A 18 -19.93 12.71 -13.63
N ILE A 19 -19.33 12.01 -14.60
CA ILE A 19 -19.36 12.42 -16.02
C ILE A 19 -20.48 11.76 -16.83
N LEU A 20 -21.23 10.83 -16.22
CA LEU A 20 -22.35 10.19 -16.92
C LEU A 20 -23.54 11.13 -17.07
N ASP A 21 -24.17 11.08 -18.24
CA ASP A 21 -25.45 11.76 -18.43
C ASP A 21 -26.47 11.25 -17.39
N PRO A 22 -27.07 12.13 -16.58
CA PRO A 22 -28.07 11.74 -15.58
C PRO A 22 -29.24 10.95 -16.17
N ALA A 23 -29.51 11.11 -17.47
CA ALA A 23 -30.55 10.37 -18.16
C ALA A 23 -30.28 8.87 -18.22
N ILE A 24 -29.01 8.43 -18.23
CA ILE A 24 -28.63 7.02 -18.23
C ILE A 24 -28.97 6.34 -16.90
N LEU A 25 -28.97 7.12 -15.81
CA LEU A 25 -29.19 6.62 -14.45
C LEU A 25 -30.67 6.66 -14.01
N ARG A 26 -31.58 7.01 -14.94
CA ARG A 26 -33.03 7.05 -14.64
C ARG A 26 -33.64 5.65 -14.59
N PRO A 27 -34.76 5.46 -13.86
CA PRO A 27 -35.50 4.20 -13.82
C PRO A 27 -35.80 3.66 -15.23
N GLY A 28 -35.68 2.33 -15.41
CA GLY A 28 -35.84 1.67 -16.70
C GLY A 28 -34.58 1.71 -17.60
N ARG A 29 -33.44 2.13 -17.03
CA ARG A 29 -32.09 2.08 -17.62
C ARG A 29 -31.13 1.44 -16.61
N PHE A 30 -30.05 2.13 -16.21
CA PHE A 30 -29.19 1.68 -15.11
C PHE A 30 -29.74 2.18 -13.76
N ASP A 31 -30.80 1.58 -13.32
CA ASP A 31 -31.53 1.94 -12.10
C ASP A 31 -30.89 1.36 -10.80
N ARG A 32 -30.09 0.31 -10.95
CA ARG A 32 -29.30 -0.26 -9.86
C ARG A 32 -27.86 0.22 -9.91
N LYS A 33 -27.42 0.86 -8.83
CA LYS A 33 -26.03 1.30 -8.66
C LYS A 33 -25.38 0.49 -7.55
N VAL A 34 -24.26 -0.14 -7.86
CA VAL A 34 -23.44 -0.87 -6.91
C VAL A 34 -22.10 -0.16 -6.80
N ALA A 35 -21.82 0.42 -5.65
CA ALA A 35 -20.50 0.98 -5.37
C ALA A 35 -19.56 -0.15 -4.93
N VAL A 36 -18.47 -0.34 -5.69
CA VAL A 36 -17.40 -1.26 -5.34
C VAL A 36 -16.32 -0.47 -4.60
N GLY A 37 -16.29 -0.62 -3.27
CA GLY A 37 -15.29 0.02 -2.41
C GLY A 37 -13.95 -0.70 -2.44
N ARG A 38 -12.98 -0.16 -1.68
CA ARG A 38 -11.70 -0.86 -1.45
C ARG A 38 -11.96 -2.15 -0.66
N PRO A 39 -11.24 -3.24 -0.98
CA PRO A 39 -11.42 -4.51 -0.29
C PRO A 39 -10.90 -4.45 1.16
N ASP A 40 -11.58 -5.14 2.05
CA ASP A 40 -11.10 -5.44 3.41
C ASP A 40 -9.98 -6.49 3.38
N VAL A 41 -9.42 -6.86 4.54
CA VAL A 41 -8.34 -7.86 4.64
C VAL A 41 -8.70 -9.16 3.94
N LYS A 42 -9.92 -9.67 4.15
CA LYS A 42 -10.37 -10.92 3.53
C LYS A 42 -10.52 -10.79 2.02
N GLY A 43 -11.08 -9.68 1.55
CA GLY A 43 -11.19 -9.38 0.13
C GLY A 43 -9.82 -9.26 -0.54
N ARG A 44 -8.85 -8.62 0.13
CA ARG A 44 -7.47 -8.52 -0.38
C ARG A 44 -6.80 -9.89 -0.47
N GLU A 45 -6.97 -10.74 0.53
CA GLU A 45 -6.45 -12.11 0.50
C GLU A 45 -7.01 -12.90 -0.68
N GLU A 46 -8.33 -12.83 -0.91
CA GLU A 46 -8.94 -13.52 -2.05
C GLU A 46 -8.45 -12.97 -3.40
N ILE A 47 -8.28 -11.65 -3.52
CA ILE A 47 -7.70 -11.02 -4.72
C ILE A 47 -6.25 -11.48 -4.93
N LEU A 48 -5.44 -11.52 -3.87
CA LEU A 48 -4.06 -12.03 -3.94
C LEU A 48 -4.02 -13.48 -4.39
N LYS A 49 -4.92 -14.35 -3.89
CA LYS A 49 -5.05 -15.74 -4.36
C LYS A 49 -5.36 -15.82 -5.86
N VAL A 50 -6.23 -14.94 -6.37
CA VAL A 50 -6.55 -14.89 -7.80
C VAL A 50 -5.32 -14.52 -8.63
N HIS A 51 -4.60 -13.46 -8.25
CA HIS A 51 -3.42 -13.00 -8.98
C HIS A 51 -2.17 -13.86 -8.77
N SER A 52 -2.23 -14.84 -7.86
CA SER A 52 -1.16 -15.79 -7.61
C SER A 52 -1.32 -17.11 -8.37
N LYS A 53 -2.48 -17.40 -8.96
CA LYS A 53 -2.80 -18.72 -9.57
C LYS A 53 -1.76 -19.18 -10.60
N GLU A 54 -1.24 -18.25 -11.39
CA GLU A 54 -0.24 -18.53 -12.44
C GLU A 54 1.19 -18.15 -12.03
N LYS A 55 1.40 -17.81 -10.77
CA LYS A 55 2.70 -17.40 -10.25
C LYS A 55 3.17 -18.43 -9.23
N PRO A 56 4.33 -19.07 -9.43
CA PRO A 56 4.84 -20.05 -8.49
C PRO A 56 5.31 -19.36 -7.20
N LEU A 57 4.56 -19.55 -6.11
CA LEU A 57 4.93 -19.07 -4.79
C LEU A 57 5.78 -20.09 -4.06
N SER A 58 6.75 -19.61 -3.28
CA SER A 58 7.51 -20.41 -2.32
C SER A 58 6.68 -20.70 -1.06
N GLU A 59 7.02 -21.73 -0.32
CA GLU A 59 6.31 -22.17 0.90
C GLU A 59 6.32 -21.13 2.03
N ASP A 60 7.27 -20.18 2.00
CA ASP A 60 7.39 -19.10 2.98
C ASP A 60 6.38 -17.97 2.77
N VAL A 61 5.62 -17.99 1.69
CA VAL A 61 4.67 -16.91 1.35
C VAL A 61 3.36 -17.08 2.10
N ASP A 62 3.04 -16.09 2.93
CA ASP A 62 1.77 -15.97 3.64
C ASP A 62 0.91 -14.85 3.04
N LEU A 63 -0.06 -15.21 2.18
CA LEU A 63 -0.97 -14.27 1.53
C LEU A 63 -1.89 -13.56 2.52
N HIS A 64 -2.22 -14.18 3.66
CA HIS A 64 -2.99 -13.52 4.71
C HIS A 64 -2.20 -12.36 5.32
N ARG A 65 -0.93 -12.60 5.66
CA ARG A 65 -0.02 -11.55 6.13
C ARG A 65 0.16 -10.44 5.09
N VAL A 66 0.32 -10.78 3.80
CA VAL A 66 0.38 -9.79 2.72
C VAL A 66 -0.90 -8.97 2.66
N ALA A 67 -2.08 -9.59 2.82
CA ALA A 67 -3.36 -8.88 2.85
C ALA A 67 -3.46 -7.91 4.04
N GLN A 68 -2.94 -8.26 5.21
CA GLN A 68 -2.89 -7.37 6.37
C GLN A 68 -2.01 -6.14 6.11
N THR A 69 -0.81 -6.33 5.51
CA THR A 69 0.14 -5.24 5.25
C THR A 69 -0.30 -4.28 4.15
N THR A 70 -1.18 -4.74 3.25
CA THR A 70 -1.65 -3.98 2.08
C THR A 70 -2.95 -3.19 2.33
N SER A 71 -3.15 -2.69 3.55
CA SER A 71 -4.29 -1.85 3.87
C SER A 71 -4.43 -0.68 2.89
N GLY A 72 -5.66 -0.48 2.39
CA GLY A 72 -5.99 0.57 1.43
C GLY A 72 -5.65 0.25 -0.03
N PHE A 73 -5.02 -0.89 -0.35
CA PHE A 73 -4.78 -1.31 -1.73
C PHE A 73 -6.07 -1.68 -2.45
N THR A 74 -6.15 -1.31 -3.71
CA THR A 74 -7.18 -1.77 -4.65
C THR A 74 -6.79 -3.12 -5.26
N GLY A 75 -7.70 -3.74 -6.00
CA GLY A 75 -7.39 -4.97 -6.76
C GLY A 75 -6.24 -4.76 -7.75
N ALA A 76 -6.20 -3.62 -8.43
CA ALA A 76 -5.12 -3.27 -9.36
C ALA A 76 -3.76 -3.08 -8.64
N ASP A 77 -3.75 -2.51 -7.43
CA ASP A 77 -2.53 -2.38 -6.65
C ASP A 77 -1.99 -3.74 -6.22
N LEU A 78 -2.88 -4.67 -5.83
CA LEU A 78 -2.52 -6.04 -5.44
C LEU A 78 -2.01 -6.86 -6.64
N GLU A 79 -2.62 -6.71 -7.81
CA GLU A 79 -2.13 -7.29 -9.05
C GLU A 79 -0.72 -6.79 -9.37
N ASN A 80 -0.53 -5.47 -9.34
CA ASN A 80 0.77 -4.85 -9.58
C ASN A 80 1.82 -5.32 -8.58
N LEU A 81 1.46 -5.44 -7.29
CA LEU A 81 2.32 -6.00 -6.25
C LEU A 81 2.84 -7.39 -6.62
N MET A 82 1.94 -8.29 -7.01
CA MET A 82 2.30 -9.66 -7.38
C MET A 82 3.12 -9.73 -8.67
N ASN A 83 2.85 -8.85 -9.62
CA ASN A 83 3.65 -8.73 -10.85
C ASN A 83 5.06 -8.23 -10.56
N GLU A 84 5.20 -7.20 -9.73
CA GLU A 84 6.53 -6.69 -9.32
C GLU A 84 7.32 -7.73 -8.52
N ALA A 85 6.69 -8.49 -7.63
CA ALA A 85 7.35 -9.58 -6.92
C ALA A 85 7.86 -10.67 -7.87
N ALA A 86 7.07 -11.01 -8.90
CA ALA A 86 7.49 -11.94 -9.94
C ALA A 86 8.70 -11.43 -10.73
N ILE A 87 8.70 -10.13 -11.09
CA ILE A 87 9.83 -9.49 -11.77
C ILE A 87 11.10 -9.53 -10.90
N ILE A 88 10.97 -9.27 -9.58
CA ILE A 88 12.10 -9.33 -8.65
C ILE A 88 12.68 -10.74 -8.60
N SER A 89 11.83 -11.77 -8.45
CA SER A 89 12.25 -13.18 -8.45
C SER A 89 12.95 -13.57 -9.76
N ALA A 90 12.37 -13.18 -10.90
CA ALA A 90 12.95 -13.46 -12.23
C ALA A 90 14.31 -12.80 -12.43
N ARG A 91 14.51 -11.56 -11.98
CA ARG A 91 15.81 -10.85 -12.04
C ARG A 91 16.91 -11.54 -11.24
N GLU A 92 16.54 -12.27 -10.21
CA GLU A 92 17.46 -13.08 -9.39
C GLU A 92 17.55 -14.54 -9.88
N ASN A 93 17.07 -14.83 -11.10
CA ASN A 93 17.07 -16.16 -11.73
C ASN A 93 16.40 -17.24 -10.85
N ARG A 94 15.37 -16.89 -10.09
CA ARG A 94 14.61 -17.79 -9.26
C ARG A 94 13.28 -18.14 -9.90
N ARG A 95 12.87 -19.39 -9.72
CA ARG A 95 11.58 -19.90 -10.22
C ARG A 95 10.42 -19.52 -9.33
N PHE A 96 10.64 -19.44 -8.02
CA PHE A 96 9.60 -19.23 -7.02
C PHE A 96 9.71 -17.84 -6.42
N ILE A 97 8.57 -17.17 -6.23
CA ILE A 97 8.45 -15.89 -5.53
C ILE A 97 8.49 -16.16 -4.03
N LYS A 98 9.41 -15.52 -3.32
CA LYS A 98 9.55 -15.60 -1.86
C LYS A 98 8.78 -14.47 -1.17
N GLN A 99 8.51 -14.62 0.13
CA GLN A 99 7.92 -13.55 0.93
C GLN A 99 8.75 -12.26 0.83
N SER A 100 10.08 -12.36 0.87
CA SER A 100 10.98 -11.21 0.74
C SER A 100 10.87 -10.46 -0.59
N ASP A 101 10.43 -11.11 -1.67
CA ASP A 101 10.21 -10.44 -2.96
C ASP A 101 8.94 -9.62 -2.91
N ILE A 102 7.89 -10.13 -2.25
CA ILE A 102 6.64 -9.43 -2.04
C ILE A 102 6.87 -8.21 -1.14
N ASP A 103 7.66 -8.34 -0.07
CA ASP A 103 7.99 -7.25 0.83
C ASP A 103 8.77 -6.13 0.08
N ARG A 104 9.72 -6.50 -0.77
CA ARG A 104 10.45 -5.55 -1.65
C ARG A 104 9.55 -4.92 -2.70
N ALA A 105 8.66 -5.70 -3.30
CA ALA A 105 7.68 -5.20 -4.26
C ALA A 105 6.71 -4.22 -3.59
N PHE A 106 6.26 -4.49 -2.38
CA PHE A 106 5.41 -3.61 -1.60
C PHE A 106 6.04 -2.22 -1.39
N VAL A 107 7.31 -2.18 -0.98
CA VAL A 107 8.06 -0.92 -0.85
C VAL A 107 8.10 -0.18 -2.19
N LYS A 108 8.42 -0.90 -3.27
CA LYS A 108 8.52 -0.31 -4.61
C LYS A 108 7.19 0.25 -5.11
N VAL A 109 6.08 -0.47 -4.90
CA VAL A 109 4.73 -0.05 -5.33
C VAL A 109 4.25 1.16 -4.51
N ARG A 110 4.52 1.18 -3.20
CA ARG A 110 4.02 2.21 -2.29
C ARG A 110 4.86 3.48 -2.29
N ILE A 111 6.18 3.36 -2.33
CA ILE A 111 7.13 4.46 -2.13
C ILE A 111 7.96 4.74 -3.39
N GLY A 112 7.95 3.83 -4.35
CA GLY A 112 8.77 3.89 -5.55
C GLY A 112 10.08 3.12 -5.43
N ALA A 113 10.79 2.98 -6.55
CA ALA A 113 12.03 2.23 -6.61
C ALA A 113 13.15 2.90 -5.80
N GLU A 114 13.92 2.11 -5.07
CA GLU A 114 15.13 2.57 -4.37
C GLU A 114 16.19 3.05 -5.36
N LYS A 115 16.79 4.21 -5.09
CA LYS A 115 17.90 4.80 -5.88
C LYS A 115 19.25 4.43 -5.28
N ARG A 116 19.64 3.16 -5.40
CA ARG A 116 20.89 2.64 -4.82
C ARG A 116 22.15 3.20 -5.48
N SER A 117 22.05 3.75 -6.70
CA SER A 117 23.17 4.37 -7.42
C SER A 117 23.43 5.82 -7.01
N LYS A 118 22.58 6.44 -6.20
CA LYS A 118 22.79 7.82 -5.74
C LYS A 118 23.94 7.86 -4.74
N VAL A 119 24.95 8.66 -5.04
CA VAL A 119 26.06 8.92 -4.11
C VAL A 119 25.58 9.91 -3.05
N ILE A 120 25.51 9.48 -1.80
CA ILE A 120 25.06 10.26 -0.66
C ILE A 120 26.25 10.45 0.28
N SER A 121 26.43 11.66 0.79
CA SER A 121 27.50 11.94 1.77
C SER A 121 27.23 11.18 3.09
N GLU A 122 28.30 10.86 3.84
CA GLU A 122 28.16 10.23 5.16
C GLU A 122 27.43 11.15 6.14
N LYS A 123 27.54 12.47 5.98
CA LYS A 123 26.77 13.45 6.75
C LYS A 123 25.26 13.29 6.48
N ASP A 124 24.86 13.24 5.21
CA ASP A 124 23.44 13.12 4.85
C ASP A 124 22.86 11.76 5.26
N LYS A 125 23.63 10.68 5.14
CA LYS A 125 23.23 9.36 5.65
C LYS A 125 22.98 9.39 7.15
N LYS A 126 23.86 10.05 7.89
CA LYS A 126 23.73 10.19 9.35
C LYS A 126 22.48 10.99 9.72
N ILE A 127 22.24 12.13 9.07
CA ILE A 127 21.03 12.93 9.28
C ILE A 127 19.78 12.09 8.98
N THR A 128 19.72 11.42 7.82
CA THR A 128 18.60 10.55 7.45
C THR A 128 18.38 9.43 8.47
N ALA A 129 19.46 8.82 8.96
CA ALA A 129 19.35 7.74 9.94
C ALA A 129 18.70 8.20 11.26
N TYR A 130 19.07 9.37 11.75
CA TYR A 130 18.44 9.92 12.96
C TYR A 130 17.01 10.37 12.71
N HIS A 131 16.73 10.96 11.56
CA HIS A 131 15.37 11.32 11.11
C HIS A 131 14.44 10.11 11.12
N GLU A 132 14.81 9.04 10.42
CA GLU A 132 14.00 7.82 10.35
C GLU A 132 13.92 7.11 11.72
N ALA A 133 14.97 7.15 12.51
CA ALA A 133 14.95 6.62 13.88
C ALA A 133 13.94 7.39 14.77
N GLY A 134 13.82 8.71 14.60
CA GLY A 134 12.82 9.51 15.29
C GLY A 134 11.39 9.05 15.01
N HIS A 135 11.06 8.81 13.74
CA HIS A 135 9.77 8.22 13.37
C HIS A 135 9.60 6.83 13.97
N ALA A 136 10.62 5.98 13.84
CA ALA A 136 10.57 4.58 14.30
C ALA A 136 10.33 4.46 15.81
N ILE A 137 10.98 5.31 16.62
CA ILE A 137 10.79 5.34 18.08
C ILE A 137 9.33 5.70 18.41
N LEU A 138 8.77 6.70 17.75
CA LEU A 138 7.40 7.12 18.00
C LEU A 138 6.38 6.07 17.57
N PHE A 139 6.58 5.37 16.45
CA PHE A 139 5.77 4.20 16.09
C PHE A 139 5.86 3.08 17.13
N HIS A 140 7.02 2.92 17.78
CA HIS A 140 7.20 1.88 18.80
C HIS A 140 6.53 2.22 20.13
N VAL A 141 6.56 3.49 20.56
CA VAL A 141 6.08 3.89 21.88
C VAL A 141 4.61 4.34 21.90
N LEU A 142 4.05 4.75 20.77
CA LEU A 142 2.68 5.24 20.68
C LEU A 142 1.71 4.10 20.35
N PRO A 143 0.63 3.92 21.15
CA PRO A 143 -0.21 2.72 21.06
C PRO A 143 -1.12 2.66 19.83
N ASP A 144 -1.48 3.82 19.22
CA ASP A 144 -2.53 3.87 18.20
C ASP A 144 -1.99 3.99 16.76
N VAL A 145 -0.69 4.03 16.55
CA VAL A 145 -0.10 4.25 15.21
C VAL A 145 0.42 2.97 14.55
N GLY A 146 0.41 1.87 15.26
CA GLY A 146 0.87 0.55 14.81
C GLY A 146 2.39 0.38 14.86
N PRO A 147 2.87 -0.88 14.85
CA PRO A 147 4.28 -1.19 14.89
C PRO A 147 5.01 -0.81 13.61
N VAL A 148 6.31 -0.60 13.71
CA VAL A 148 7.18 -0.38 12.55
C VAL A 148 7.32 -1.67 11.74
N HIS A 149 7.15 -1.57 10.43
CA HIS A 149 7.43 -2.65 9.49
C HIS A 149 8.83 -2.55 8.89
N THR A 150 9.19 -1.37 8.41
CA THR A 150 10.46 -1.15 7.71
C THR A 150 10.99 0.24 7.98
N VAL A 151 12.29 0.34 8.20
CA VAL A 151 13.04 1.60 8.25
C VAL A 151 14.16 1.50 7.23
N SER A 152 14.35 2.52 6.40
CA SER A 152 15.41 2.57 5.39
C SER A 152 15.96 3.96 5.24
N ILE A 153 17.29 4.05 5.06
CA ILE A 153 18.00 5.29 4.72
C ILE A 153 18.36 5.34 3.22
N ILE A 154 17.78 4.45 2.42
CA ILE A 154 18.02 4.41 0.98
C ILE A 154 17.01 5.34 0.30
N PRO A 155 17.44 6.32 -0.50
CA PRO A 155 16.54 7.21 -1.21
C PRO A 155 15.62 6.48 -2.18
N THR A 156 14.40 6.99 -2.35
CA THR A 156 13.42 6.44 -3.28
C THR A 156 13.14 7.34 -4.47
N GLY A 157 12.43 6.80 -5.46
CA GLY A 157 12.10 7.48 -6.72
C GLY A 157 11.29 8.76 -6.57
N ILE A 158 10.47 8.88 -5.53
CA ILE A 158 9.63 10.05 -5.24
C ILE A 158 10.36 11.18 -4.50
N GLY A 159 11.68 11.05 -4.28
CA GLY A 159 12.49 12.10 -3.68
C GLY A 159 12.72 11.99 -2.18
N ALA A 160 12.20 10.97 -1.52
CA ALA A 160 12.48 10.72 -0.10
C ALA A 160 13.95 10.30 0.09
N ALA A 161 14.60 10.84 1.13
CA ALA A 161 15.98 10.50 1.50
C ALA A 161 16.07 9.16 2.23
N GLY A 162 15.02 8.80 2.95
CA GLY A 162 14.77 7.54 3.64
C GLY A 162 13.27 7.34 3.80
N TYR A 163 12.86 6.33 4.53
CA TYR A 163 11.47 6.12 4.89
C TYR A 163 11.32 5.21 6.11
N THR A 164 10.29 5.49 6.91
CA THR A 164 9.81 4.63 7.98
C THR A 164 8.37 4.24 7.69
N MET A 165 8.09 2.94 7.67
CA MET A 165 6.77 2.42 7.34
C MET A 165 6.17 1.65 8.52
N PRO A 166 4.95 2.00 8.98
CA PRO A 166 4.22 1.18 9.93
C PRO A 166 3.64 -0.06 9.26
N LEU A 167 3.36 -1.08 10.07
CA LEU A 167 2.59 -2.25 9.71
C LEU A 167 1.15 -2.07 10.23
N PRO A 168 0.17 -1.76 9.38
CA PRO A 168 -1.22 -1.72 9.81
C PRO A 168 -1.66 -3.14 10.18
N GLU A 169 -2.07 -3.35 11.42
CA GLU A 169 -2.58 -4.66 11.87
C GLU A 169 -4.03 -4.88 11.48
N LYS A 170 -4.79 -3.81 11.28
CA LYS A 170 -6.23 -3.83 11.01
C LYS A 170 -6.64 -2.75 10.02
N ASP A 171 -7.71 -3.01 9.29
CA ASP A 171 -8.41 -1.97 8.53
C ASP A 171 -9.26 -1.15 9.51
N GLU A 172 -8.87 0.08 9.76
CA GLU A 172 -9.57 0.94 10.71
C GLU A 172 -10.62 1.79 10.01
N MET A 173 -11.83 1.75 10.55
CA MET A 173 -12.97 2.53 10.03
C MET A 173 -12.98 3.98 10.51
N PHE A 174 -12.35 4.26 11.66
CA PHE A 174 -12.40 5.58 12.30
C PHE A 174 -11.00 6.08 12.67
N ASN A 175 -10.78 7.36 12.44
CA ASN A 175 -9.58 8.05 12.91
C ASN A 175 -9.94 8.89 14.14
N THR A 176 -9.64 8.39 15.33
CA THR A 176 -9.94 9.07 16.59
C THR A 176 -9.07 10.31 16.77
N LYS A 177 -9.52 11.26 17.61
CA LYS A 177 -8.72 12.45 17.97
C LYS A 177 -7.36 12.06 18.57
N GLY A 178 -7.32 11.00 19.40
CA GLY A 178 -6.08 10.48 20.00
C GLY A 178 -5.11 10.03 18.93
N ARG A 179 -5.58 9.19 18.00
CA ARG A 179 -4.78 8.70 16.87
C ARG A 179 -4.29 9.83 15.95
N MET A 180 -5.15 10.79 15.61
CA MET A 180 -4.72 11.94 14.82
C MET A 180 -3.57 12.71 15.47
N LYS A 181 -3.62 12.90 16.80
CA LYS A 181 -2.52 13.53 17.54
C LYS A 181 -1.25 12.68 17.49
N GLN A 182 -1.36 11.37 17.67
CA GLN A 182 -0.21 10.47 17.59
C GLN A 182 0.42 10.44 16.18
N ASN A 183 -0.39 10.47 15.12
CA ASN A 183 0.11 10.61 13.76
C ASN A 183 0.91 11.90 13.58
N ILE A 184 0.40 13.04 14.09
CA ILE A 184 1.14 14.33 14.07
C ILE A 184 2.45 14.21 14.83
N MET A 185 2.48 13.55 15.97
CA MET A 185 3.72 13.32 16.73
C MET A 185 4.72 12.51 15.89
N VAL A 186 4.25 11.43 15.25
CA VAL A 186 5.10 10.63 14.37
C VAL A 186 5.61 11.47 13.21
N ASP A 187 4.77 12.25 12.53
CA ASP A 187 5.17 13.08 11.39
C ASP A 187 6.27 14.09 11.77
N LEU A 188 6.24 14.62 12.99
CA LEU A 188 7.25 15.55 13.50
C LEU A 188 8.50 14.85 14.05
N GLY A 189 8.44 13.56 14.34
CA GLY A 189 9.48 12.81 15.04
C GLY A 189 10.84 12.85 14.40
N GLY A 190 10.89 12.80 13.07
CA GLY A 190 12.13 12.89 12.31
C GLY A 190 12.83 14.24 12.50
N ARG A 191 12.07 15.34 12.37
CA ARG A 191 12.63 16.69 12.53
C ARG A 191 13.10 16.96 13.96
N ILE A 192 12.35 16.51 14.96
CA ILE A 192 12.73 16.63 16.37
C ILE A 192 14.01 15.85 16.67
N ALA A 193 14.16 14.65 16.08
CA ALA A 193 15.39 13.87 16.23
C ALA A 193 16.62 14.59 15.63
N GLU A 194 16.46 15.28 14.50
CA GLU A 194 17.51 16.11 13.92
C GLU A 194 17.89 17.26 14.87
N GLU A 195 16.92 18.00 15.41
CA GLU A 195 17.15 19.11 16.35
C GLU A 195 17.87 18.66 17.62
N LEU A 196 17.50 17.51 18.17
CA LEU A 196 18.11 16.97 19.39
C LEU A 196 19.58 16.54 19.22
N ILE A 197 19.99 16.20 17.98
CA ILE A 197 21.29 15.57 17.72
C ILE A 197 22.26 16.50 16.98
N PHE A 198 21.76 17.40 16.14
CA PHE A 198 22.59 18.19 15.23
C PHE A 198 22.47 19.70 15.42
N ASP A 199 21.40 20.23 16.02
CA ASP A 199 21.20 21.63 16.37
C ASP A 199 21.41 21.84 17.87
#